data_2f82b44a5012bf4817f7e79b00203df1
#
_entry.id   2f82b44a5012bf4817f7e79b00203df1
#
_cell.length_a   1.000
_cell.length_b   1.000
_cell.length_c   1.000
_cell.angle_alpha   90.00
_cell.angle_beta   90.00
_cell.angle_gamma   90.00
#
_symmetry.space_group_name_H-M   'P 1'
#
loop_
_entity.id
_entity.type
_entity.pdbx_description
1 polymer ?
#
loop_
_entity_poly.entity_id
_entity_poly.type
_entity_poly.pdbx_seq_one_letter_code
_entity_poly.pdbx_strand_id
1 'polypeptide(L)'
;MKEAITDEMMMQVLSTTQVYTLVVLRKGSKYGEGNAQQIIWEHVRRNLSLRADGLLSIVCPVKDDSEMAGIGIFDADAEQTKNIMDNDPAINAGVLVYEIHPTRSFPKDSLPE
;
A
#
# COMPACT_ATOMS: atom_id res chain seq x y z
N MET A 1 -28.43 12.34 -11.51
CA MET A 1 -28.33 13.35 -10.43
C MET A 1 -28.07 12.66 -9.10
N LYS A 2 -27.25 13.24 -8.31
CA LYS A 2 -26.85 12.63 -7.04
C LYS A 2 -27.66 13.20 -5.90
N GLU A 3 -27.96 12.36 -4.93
CA GLU A 3 -28.57 12.83 -3.70
C GLU A 3 -27.60 13.70 -2.92
N ALA A 4 -28.10 14.66 -2.19
CA ALA A 4 -27.31 15.40 -1.23
C ALA A 4 -26.95 14.48 -0.08
N ILE A 5 -25.70 14.57 0.38
CA ILE A 5 -25.24 13.81 1.52
C ILE A 5 -25.59 14.56 2.79
N THR A 6 -26.38 13.96 3.64
CA THR A 6 -26.78 14.55 4.92
C THR A 6 -25.78 14.19 6.02
N ASP A 7 -25.81 14.94 7.13
CA ASP A 7 -24.97 14.64 8.29
C ASP A 7 -25.25 13.25 8.83
N GLU A 8 -26.54 12.83 8.84
CA GLU A 8 -26.91 11.48 9.30
C GLU A 8 -26.27 10.39 8.44
N MET A 9 -26.33 10.57 7.12
CA MET A 9 -25.74 9.63 6.18
C MET A 9 -24.23 9.55 6.39
N MET A 10 -23.58 10.69 6.60
CA MET A 10 -22.13 10.73 6.86
C MET A 10 -21.79 9.97 8.14
N MET A 11 -22.50 10.23 9.22
CA MET A 11 -22.25 9.56 10.49
C MET A 11 -22.42 8.05 10.37
N GLN A 12 -23.45 7.62 9.66
CA GLN A 12 -23.73 6.21 9.46
C GLN A 12 -22.62 5.53 8.65
N VAL A 13 -22.21 6.14 7.55
CA VAL A 13 -21.16 5.58 6.68
C VAL A 13 -19.82 5.59 7.40
N LEU A 14 -19.48 6.68 8.08
CA LEU A 14 -18.21 6.78 8.80
C LEU A 14 -18.09 5.77 9.93
N SER A 15 -19.23 5.36 10.52
CA SER A 15 -19.23 4.34 11.58
C SER A 15 -18.82 2.95 11.07
N THR A 16 -18.85 2.74 9.75
CA THR A 16 -18.45 1.45 9.16
C THR A 16 -16.95 1.36 8.86
N THR A 17 -16.20 2.44 9.02
CA THR A 17 -14.78 2.44 8.70
C THR A 17 -13.99 1.55 9.65
N GLN A 18 -12.90 0.99 9.12
CA GLN A 18 -11.94 0.19 9.89
C GLN A 18 -10.54 0.75 9.69
N VAL A 19 -9.65 0.39 10.59
CA VAL A 19 -8.26 0.83 10.54
C VAL A 19 -7.48 -0.09 9.61
N TYR A 20 -6.71 0.53 8.73
CA TYR A 20 -5.76 -0.15 7.85
C TYR A 20 -4.42 0.55 7.95
N THR A 21 -3.42 0.07 7.26
CA THR A 21 -2.12 0.73 7.21
C THR A 21 -1.77 1.07 5.76
N LEU A 22 -1.52 2.34 5.52
CA LEU A 22 -1.07 2.82 4.22
C LEU A 22 0.46 2.76 4.18
N VAL A 23 1.00 2.15 3.14
CA VAL A 23 2.44 2.16 2.86
C VAL A 23 2.68 3.02 1.64
N VAL A 24 3.62 3.96 1.76
CA VAL A 24 4.11 4.74 0.63
C VAL A 24 5.53 4.26 0.34
N LEU A 25 5.76 3.85 -0.90
CA LEU A 25 7.08 3.41 -1.35
C LEU A 25 7.71 4.52 -2.20
N ARG A 26 8.97 4.79 -1.91
CA ARG A 26 9.76 5.76 -2.67
C ARG A 26 11.01 5.08 -3.22
N LYS A 27 11.53 5.65 -4.29
CA LYS A 27 12.77 5.17 -4.89
C LYS A 27 13.92 5.38 -3.92
N GLY A 28 14.66 4.33 -3.61
CA GLY A 28 15.81 4.39 -2.73
C GLY A 28 17.07 4.77 -3.48
N SER A 29 18.18 4.87 -2.75
CA SER A 29 19.45 5.30 -3.32
C SER A 29 19.98 4.35 -4.41
N LYS A 30 19.55 3.10 -4.38
CA LYS A 30 20.01 2.09 -5.33
C LYS A 30 18.99 1.73 -6.40
N TYR A 31 17.98 2.55 -6.57
CA TYR A 31 16.85 2.25 -7.43
C TYR A 31 17.25 1.94 -8.88
N GLY A 32 18.19 2.65 -9.44
CA GLY A 32 18.62 2.45 -10.83
C GLY A 32 19.93 1.73 -11.00
N GLU A 33 20.44 1.05 -9.95
CA GLU A 33 21.78 0.50 -9.96
C GLU A 33 21.80 -1.02 -9.98
N GLY A 34 22.83 -1.57 -10.59
CA GLY A 34 23.09 -2.99 -10.55
C GLY A 34 21.92 -3.85 -10.96
N ASN A 35 21.54 -4.78 -10.10
CA ASN A 35 20.45 -5.71 -10.35
C ASN A 35 19.10 -5.24 -9.75
N ALA A 36 18.90 -3.93 -9.65
CA ALA A 36 17.66 -3.37 -9.04
C ALA A 36 16.42 -3.89 -9.72
N GLN A 37 16.42 -4.03 -11.06
CA GLN A 37 15.26 -4.54 -11.79
C GLN A 37 14.87 -5.96 -11.34
N GLN A 38 15.85 -6.81 -11.13
CA GLN A 38 15.61 -8.17 -10.65
C GLN A 38 15.04 -8.14 -9.23
N ILE A 39 15.56 -7.26 -8.40
CA ILE A 39 15.10 -7.11 -7.02
C ILE A 39 13.67 -6.59 -6.99
N ILE A 40 13.34 -5.61 -7.85
CA ILE A 40 11.96 -5.11 -7.98
C ILE A 40 11.03 -6.25 -8.41
N TRP A 41 11.47 -7.11 -9.30
CA TRP A 41 10.67 -8.25 -9.76
C TRP A 41 10.32 -9.17 -8.58
N GLU A 42 11.27 -9.44 -7.70
CA GLU A 42 11.02 -10.25 -6.51
C GLU A 42 10.13 -9.51 -5.49
N HIS A 43 10.27 -8.20 -5.39
CA HIS A 43 9.37 -7.37 -4.60
C HIS A 43 7.92 -7.50 -5.10
N VAL A 44 7.71 -7.42 -6.41
CA VAL A 44 6.39 -7.60 -7.01
C VAL A 44 5.83 -8.99 -6.72
N ARG A 45 6.67 -10.02 -6.86
CA ARG A 45 6.26 -11.40 -6.55
C ARG A 45 5.78 -11.52 -5.12
N ARG A 46 6.52 -10.93 -4.20
CA ARG A 46 6.15 -10.96 -2.79
C ARG A 46 4.87 -10.21 -2.52
N ASN A 47 4.68 -9.04 -3.17
CA ASN A 47 3.44 -8.28 -3.05
C ASN A 47 2.23 -9.09 -3.50
N LEU A 48 2.36 -9.82 -4.59
CA LEU A 48 1.25 -10.65 -5.09
C LEU A 48 0.96 -11.81 -4.14
N SER A 49 1.98 -12.34 -3.48
CA SER A 49 1.81 -13.35 -2.44
C SER A 49 1.06 -12.79 -1.23
N LEU A 50 1.45 -11.60 -0.77
CA LEU A 50 0.76 -10.92 0.33
C LEU A 50 -0.69 -10.59 -0.02
N ARG A 51 -0.93 -10.24 -1.28
CA ARG A 51 -2.28 -10.00 -1.78
C ARG A 51 -3.11 -11.26 -1.76
N ALA A 52 -2.55 -12.37 -2.20
CA ALA A 52 -3.22 -13.67 -2.18
C ALA A 52 -3.57 -14.12 -0.76
N ASP A 53 -2.74 -13.75 0.21
CA ASP A 53 -2.95 -14.07 1.63
C ASP A 53 -3.96 -13.14 2.31
N GLY A 54 -4.44 -12.12 1.60
CA GLY A 54 -5.40 -11.17 2.15
C GLY A 54 -4.79 -10.07 3.00
N LEU A 55 -3.48 -9.97 3.08
CA LEU A 55 -2.81 -8.94 3.86
C LEU A 55 -2.65 -7.63 3.11
N LEU A 56 -2.29 -7.70 1.83
CA LEU A 56 -2.14 -6.51 0.98
C LEU A 56 -3.40 -6.38 0.13
N SER A 57 -4.29 -5.48 0.55
CA SER A 57 -5.61 -5.35 -0.06
C SER A 57 -5.59 -4.64 -1.40
N ILE A 58 -4.81 -3.56 -1.47
CA ILE A 58 -4.70 -2.74 -2.68
C ILE A 58 -3.23 -2.42 -2.90
N VAL A 59 -2.76 -2.60 -4.12
CA VAL A 59 -1.38 -2.30 -4.49
C VAL A 59 -1.39 -1.47 -5.77
N CYS A 60 -0.68 -0.33 -5.74
CA CYS A 60 -0.67 0.61 -6.86
C CYS A 60 0.77 1.04 -7.15
N PRO A 61 1.38 0.50 -8.21
CA PRO A 61 2.61 1.10 -8.70
C PRO A 61 2.32 2.51 -9.23
N VAL A 62 3.19 3.46 -8.93
CA VAL A 62 3.05 4.82 -9.44
C VAL A 62 3.75 4.88 -10.80
N LYS A 63 3.08 5.47 -11.78
CA LYS A 63 3.53 5.46 -13.17
C LYS A 63 3.86 6.85 -13.69
N ASP A 64 4.65 7.57 -12.93
CA ASP A 64 5.17 8.87 -13.37
C ASP A 64 6.66 8.94 -13.02
N ASP A 65 7.27 10.08 -13.26
CA ASP A 65 8.71 10.26 -13.02
C ASP A 65 9.04 10.79 -11.63
N SER A 66 8.06 10.76 -10.72
CA SER A 66 8.29 11.23 -9.36
C SER A 66 9.11 10.23 -8.56
N GLU A 67 9.51 10.62 -7.36
CA GLU A 67 10.21 9.74 -6.44
C GLU A 67 9.32 8.66 -5.86
N MET A 68 8.01 8.83 -5.95
CA MET A 68 7.06 7.86 -5.43
C MET A 68 7.04 6.64 -6.34
N ALA A 69 7.27 5.47 -5.78
CA ALA A 69 7.31 4.22 -6.52
C ALA A 69 5.98 3.48 -6.48
N GLY A 70 5.23 3.63 -5.39
CA GLY A 70 3.95 2.96 -5.27
C GLY A 70 3.29 3.20 -3.93
N ILE A 71 2.06 2.73 -3.81
CA ILE A 71 1.35 2.71 -2.53
C ILE A 71 0.73 1.34 -2.34
N GLY A 72 0.51 0.99 -1.08
CA GLY A 72 -0.21 -0.22 -0.72
C GLY A 72 -1.07 0.03 0.49
N ILE A 73 -2.20 -0.67 0.56
CA ILE A 73 -3.06 -0.65 1.74
C ILE A 73 -3.09 -2.04 2.32
N PHE A 74 -2.68 -2.17 3.57
CA PHE A 74 -2.58 -3.43 4.27
C PHE A 74 -3.72 -3.58 5.28
N ASP A 75 -4.30 -4.77 5.29
CA ASP A 75 -5.23 -5.19 6.35
C ASP A 75 -4.39 -5.75 7.51
N ALA A 76 -3.68 -4.85 8.16
CA ALA A 76 -2.75 -5.17 9.24
C ALA A 76 -2.49 -3.87 10.01
N ASP A 77 -2.12 -4.01 11.29
CA ASP A 77 -1.75 -2.82 12.05
C ASP A 77 -0.36 -2.31 11.65
N ALA A 78 0.02 -1.16 12.20
CA ALA A 78 1.27 -0.50 11.81
C ALA A 78 2.49 -1.36 12.17
N GLU A 79 2.49 -2.02 13.31
CA GLU A 79 3.61 -2.85 13.74
C GLU A 79 3.77 -4.07 12.84
N GLN A 80 2.68 -4.76 12.55
CA GLN A 80 2.69 -5.91 11.66
C GLN A 80 3.13 -5.50 10.26
N THR A 81 2.64 -4.37 9.76
CA THR A 81 3.01 -3.87 8.44
C THR A 81 4.50 -3.51 8.38
N LYS A 82 5.02 -2.91 9.44
CA LYS A 82 6.45 -2.62 9.53
C LYS A 82 7.28 -3.90 9.40
N ASN A 83 6.89 -4.94 10.12
CA ASN A 83 7.60 -6.22 10.06
C ASN A 83 7.54 -6.81 8.64
N ILE A 84 6.40 -6.69 7.98
CA ILE A 84 6.26 -7.15 6.59
C ILE A 84 7.22 -6.41 5.68
N MET A 85 7.26 -5.08 5.79
CA MET A 85 8.10 -4.25 4.93
C MET A 85 9.58 -4.44 5.22
N ASP A 86 9.96 -4.61 6.47
CA ASP A 86 11.37 -4.79 6.84
C ASP A 86 11.95 -6.10 6.30
N ASN A 87 11.11 -7.02 5.86
CA ASN A 87 11.53 -8.28 5.25
C ASN A 87 11.40 -8.28 3.72
N ASP A 88 11.12 -7.13 3.13
CA ASP A 88 11.00 -7.02 1.68
C ASP A 88 12.38 -6.92 1.03
N PRO A 89 12.65 -7.69 -0.03
CA PRO A 89 13.98 -7.68 -0.66
C PRO A 89 14.38 -6.32 -1.23
N ALA A 90 13.44 -5.52 -1.72
CA ALA A 90 13.76 -4.21 -2.26
C ALA A 90 14.09 -3.21 -1.16
N ILE A 91 13.45 -3.33 -0.01
CA ILE A 91 13.77 -2.50 1.15
C ILE A 91 15.16 -2.88 1.67
N ASN A 92 15.42 -4.16 1.81
CA ASN A 92 16.70 -4.64 2.35
C ASN A 92 17.88 -4.28 1.46
N ALA A 93 17.66 -4.19 0.16
CA ALA A 93 18.71 -3.87 -0.80
C ALA A 93 18.89 -2.35 -1.03
N GLY A 94 18.07 -1.51 -0.42
CA GLY A 94 18.14 -0.06 -0.63
C GLY A 94 17.59 0.40 -1.97
N VAL A 95 16.87 -0.46 -2.68
CA VAL A 95 16.23 -0.13 -3.95
C VAL A 95 14.98 0.70 -3.72
N LEU A 96 14.23 0.37 -2.68
CA LEU A 96 13.05 1.13 -2.24
C LEU A 96 13.19 1.50 -0.78
N VAL A 97 12.53 2.58 -0.40
CA VAL A 97 12.33 2.94 0.99
C VAL A 97 10.83 3.10 1.22
N TYR A 98 10.39 3.03 2.47
CA TYR A 98 8.97 3.09 2.76
C TYR A 98 8.67 3.98 3.95
N GLU A 99 7.44 4.44 4.00
CA GLU A 99 6.86 5.06 5.17
C GLU A 99 5.48 4.46 5.39
N ILE A 100 5.05 4.40 6.64
CA ILE A 100 3.76 3.82 7.01
C ILE A 100 2.90 4.86 7.71
N HIS A 101 1.61 4.80 7.41
CA HIS A 101 0.63 5.69 8.04
C HIS A 101 -0.60 4.88 8.39
N PRO A 102 -1.01 4.86 9.67
CA PRO A 102 -2.33 4.32 10.00
C PRO A 102 -3.39 5.13 9.28
N THR A 103 -4.39 4.45 8.76
CA THR A 103 -5.46 5.09 8.03
C THR A 103 -6.79 4.39 8.32
N ARG A 104 -7.88 4.99 7.89
CA ARG A 104 -9.20 4.39 7.98
C ARG A 104 -9.80 4.37 6.59
N SER A 105 -10.55 3.33 6.30
CA SER A 105 -11.30 3.26 5.05
C SER A 105 -12.50 2.34 5.20
N PHE A 106 -13.21 2.14 4.12
CA PHE A 106 -14.49 1.47 4.11
C PHE A 106 -14.30 0.03 3.65
N PRO A 107 -14.60 -0.95 4.53
CA PRO A 107 -14.52 -2.36 4.14
C PRO A 107 -15.35 -2.62 2.90
N LYS A 108 -14.86 -3.52 2.04
CA LYS A 108 -15.54 -3.95 0.80
C LYS A 108 -15.51 -2.94 -0.34
N ASP A 109 -14.98 -1.74 -0.12
CA ASP A 109 -14.72 -0.86 -1.26
C ASP A 109 -13.66 -1.51 -2.13
N SER A 110 -13.82 -1.37 -3.42
CA SER A 110 -12.88 -1.95 -4.39
C SER A 110 -12.80 -1.06 -5.62
N LEU A 111 -11.78 -1.31 -6.41
CA LEU A 111 -11.59 -0.58 -7.63
C LEU A 111 -12.59 -1.06 -8.69
N PRO A 112 -13.13 -0.16 -9.49
CA PRO A 112 -14.02 -0.57 -10.57
C PRO A 112 -13.27 -1.36 -11.63
N GLU A 113 -13.96 -2.29 -12.25
CA GLU A 113 -13.41 -3.09 -13.33
C GLU A 113 -13.42 -2.35 -14.66
#